data_eb13d2ed114f656c79e2a5df9a4090aa
#
_entry.id   eb13d2ed114f656c79e2a5df9a4090aa
#
_cell.length_a   1.000
_cell.length_b   1.000
_cell.length_c   1.000
_cell.angle_alpha   90.00
_cell.angle_beta   90.00
_cell.angle_gamma   90.00
#
_symmetry.space_group_name_H-M   'P 1'
#
loop_
_entity.id
_entity.type
_entity.pdbx_description
1 polymer ?
#
loop_
_entity_poly.entity_id
_entity_poly.type
_entity_poly.pdbx_seq_one_letter_code
_entity_poly.pdbx_strand_id
1 'polypeptide(L)'
;DYKIGKPYQIQGVWYYPAENFEYEETGIASWYGVQFHGRKTANGDLYDMDALTAAHRTLPMPSFVRVTNLENGRSLILKVNDRGPFARGRIIDISRRGAQLLGFHSTGTARVRVQIMADKSRALAARMRSRLQLADVGTPITVERLPKPKVTTETLAPPPGAAVASGVAEPS
;
A
#
# COMPACT_ATOMS: atom_id res chain seq x y z
N ASP A 1 11.50 -1.19 0.72
CA ASP A 1 11.53 -2.66 0.81
C ASP A 1 10.36 -3.26 0.08
N TYR A 2 10.59 -4.39 -0.60
CA TYR A 2 9.49 -5.14 -1.21
C TYR A 2 8.94 -6.13 -0.20
N LYS A 3 7.63 -6.13 -0.03
CA LYS A 3 7.01 -6.93 1.02
C LYS A 3 5.64 -7.42 0.55
N ILE A 4 5.42 -8.72 0.61
CA ILE A 4 4.08 -9.25 0.38
C ILE A 4 3.33 -9.29 1.69
N GLY A 5 3.98 -9.74 2.73
CA GLY A 5 3.38 -9.82 4.05
C GLY A 5 2.72 -11.16 4.32
N LYS A 6 2.50 -11.42 5.58
CA LYS A 6 1.80 -12.63 6.02
C LYS A 6 0.32 -12.36 6.15
N PRO A 7 -0.52 -13.38 6.16
CA PRO A 7 -1.92 -13.17 6.48
C PRO A 7 -2.05 -12.45 7.82
N TYR A 8 -3.00 -11.56 7.92
CA TYR A 8 -3.23 -10.80 9.15
C TYR A 8 -4.72 -10.61 9.37
N GLN A 9 -5.09 -10.31 10.61
CA GLN A 9 -6.48 -10.21 11.02
C GLN A 9 -6.75 -8.84 11.63
N ILE A 10 -7.82 -8.19 11.18
CA ILE A 10 -8.28 -6.93 11.74
C ILE A 10 -9.75 -7.11 12.09
N GLN A 11 -10.08 -6.97 13.36
CA GLN A 11 -11.48 -7.05 13.84
C GLN A 11 -12.17 -8.32 13.33
N GLY A 12 -11.48 -9.44 13.41
CA GLY A 12 -12.05 -10.73 13.04
C GLY A 12 -12.02 -11.05 11.56
N VAL A 13 -11.60 -10.13 10.71
CA VAL A 13 -11.53 -10.37 9.26
C VAL A 13 -10.09 -10.67 8.88
N TRP A 14 -9.90 -11.78 8.20
CA TRP A 14 -8.57 -12.18 7.72
C TRP A 14 -8.29 -11.59 6.35
N TYR A 15 -7.07 -11.12 6.17
CA TYR A 15 -6.57 -10.60 4.91
C TYR A 15 -5.36 -11.42 4.48
N TYR A 16 -5.31 -11.78 3.20
CA TYR A 16 -4.30 -12.68 2.66
C TYR A 16 -3.50 -11.96 1.58
N PRO A 17 -2.42 -11.25 1.96
CA PRO A 17 -1.59 -10.59 0.95
C PRO A 17 -1.00 -11.58 -0.03
N ALA A 18 -0.99 -11.21 -1.30
CA ALA A 18 -0.46 -12.06 -2.34
C ALA A 18 -0.13 -11.24 -3.58
N GLU A 19 0.84 -11.68 -4.34
CA GLU A 19 1.03 -11.15 -5.69
C GLU A 19 -0.16 -11.55 -6.54
N ASN A 20 -0.74 -10.58 -7.21
CA ASN A 20 -1.82 -10.81 -8.14
C ASN A 20 -1.71 -9.78 -9.26
N PHE A 21 -1.08 -10.19 -10.35
CA PHE A 21 -0.83 -9.27 -11.46
C PHE A 21 -2.04 -9.11 -12.38
N GLU A 22 -3.17 -9.65 -11.97
CA GLU A 22 -4.45 -9.48 -12.68
C GLU A 22 -5.48 -8.76 -11.82
N TYR A 23 -5.04 -8.21 -10.70
CA TYR A 23 -5.95 -7.56 -9.76
C TYR A 23 -6.70 -6.41 -10.40
N GLU A 24 -8.00 -6.43 -10.24
CA GLU A 24 -8.88 -5.33 -10.64
C GLU A 24 -10.12 -5.39 -9.75
N GLU A 25 -10.46 -4.26 -9.15
CA GLU A 25 -11.62 -4.21 -8.25
C GLU A 25 -12.26 -2.84 -8.33
N THR A 26 -13.59 -2.80 -8.24
CA THR A 26 -14.35 -1.55 -8.15
C THR A 26 -14.89 -1.43 -6.72
N GLY A 27 -14.78 -0.27 -6.16
CA GLY A 27 -15.26 -0.01 -4.80
C GLY A 27 -15.04 1.43 -4.42
N ILE A 28 -15.08 1.71 -3.12
CA ILE A 28 -14.98 3.07 -2.61
C ILE A 28 -13.55 3.35 -2.20
N ALA A 29 -13.03 4.49 -2.67
CA ALA A 29 -11.77 5.05 -2.20
C ALA A 29 -12.03 6.13 -1.18
N SER A 30 -11.12 6.26 -0.24
CA SER A 30 -11.04 7.45 0.61
C SER A 30 -9.60 7.93 0.57
N TRP A 31 -9.28 8.98 1.33
CA TRP A 31 -7.90 9.44 1.38
C TRP A 31 -7.50 9.70 2.83
N TYR A 32 -6.20 9.61 3.10
CA TYR A 32 -5.68 9.82 4.44
C TYR A 32 -4.79 11.05 4.44
N GLY A 33 -4.88 11.81 5.50
CA GLY A 33 -4.43 13.18 5.45
C GLY A 33 -3.30 13.50 6.36
N VAL A 34 -3.31 14.75 6.79
CA VAL A 34 -2.22 15.40 7.49
C VAL A 34 -1.80 14.69 8.77
N GLN A 35 -2.71 14.09 9.48
CA GLN A 35 -2.39 13.42 10.73
C GLN A 35 -1.46 12.22 10.57
N PHE A 36 -1.33 11.69 9.36
CA PHE A 36 -0.44 10.58 9.07
C PHE A 36 0.88 11.02 8.46
N HIS A 37 0.99 12.29 8.10
CA HIS A 37 2.18 12.79 7.43
C HIS A 37 3.43 12.58 8.30
N GLY A 38 4.46 12.00 7.71
CA GLY A 38 5.71 11.70 8.41
C GLY A 38 5.73 10.38 9.16
N ARG A 39 4.61 9.66 9.24
CA ARG A 39 4.59 8.35 9.88
C ARG A 39 5.07 7.27 8.94
N LYS A 40 5.62 6.20 9.50
CA LYS A 40 6.05 5.06 8.69
C LYS A 40 4.85 4.28 8.16
N THR A 41 4.93 3.91 6.91
CA THR A 41 3.95 3.03 6.29
C THR A 41 4.33 1.58 6.54
N ALA A 42 3.49 0.66 6.10
CA ALA A 42 3.68 -0.76 6.37
C ALA A 42 4.94 -1.33 5.71
N ASN A 43 5.42 -0.75 4.62
CA ASN A 43 6.67 -1.23 3.99
C ASN A 43 7.91 -0.44 4.44
N GLY A 44 7.75 0.45 5.41
CA GLY A 44 8.89 1.21 5.96
C GLY A 44 9.10 2.59 5.38
N ASP A 45 8.34 2.96 4.35
CA ASP A 45 8.43 4.32 3.80
C ASP A 45 7.85 5.32 4.80
N LEU A 46 8.16 6.59 4.64
CA LEU A 46 7.45 7.63 5.38
C LEU A 46 6.27 8.10 4.53
N TYR A 47 5.12 8.25 5.17
CA TYR A 47 3.96 8.78 4.45
C TYR A 47 4.20 10.25 4.12
N ASP A 48 4.10 10.57 2.85
CA ASP A 48 4.17 11.94 2.35
C ASP A 48 2.82 12.24 1.70
N MET A 49 2.05 13.11 2.32
CA MET A 49 0.72 13.44 1.82
C MET A 49 0.73 14.11 0.45
N ASP A 50 1.88 14.60 0.02
CA ASP A 50 2.04 15.25 -1.29
C ASP A 50 2.60 14.30 -2.35
N ALA A 51 2.89 13.07 -2.00
CA ALA A 51 3.33 12.04 -2.95
C ALA A 51 2.13 11.27 -3.50
N LEU A 52 2.35 10.51 -4.55
CA LEU A 52 1.29 9.76 -5.22
C LEU A 52 1.33 8.31 -4.74
N THR A 53 0.75 8.07 -3.56
CA THR A 53 0.80 6.76 -2.91
C THR A 53 -0.58 6.34 -2.43
N ALA A 54 -0.68 5.08 -2.05
CA ALA A 54 -1.94 4.51 -1.58
C ALA A 54 -1.71 3.38 -0.59
N ALA A 55 -2.73 3.08 0.19
CA ALA A 55 -2.80 1.90 1.04
C ALA A 55 -3.76 0.90 0.42
N HIS A 56 -3.39 -0.37 0.42
CA HIS A 56 -4.21 -1.45 -0.09
C HIS A 56 -4.11 -2.66 0.85
N ARG A 57 -5.18 -3.44 0.91
CA ARG A 57 -5.29 -4.52 1.91
C ARG A 57 -4.39 -5.70 1.63
N THR A 58 -4.12 -6.01 0.36
CA THR A 58 -3.45 -7.28 0.01
C THR A 58 -2.36 -7.20 -1.04
N LEU A 59 -2.29 -6.15 -1.83
CA LEU A 59 -1.27 -6.09 -2.89
C LEU A 59 0.13 -5.97 -2.30
N PRO A 60 1.13 -6.52 -2.96
CA PRO A 60 2.52 -6.37 -2.50
C PRO A 60 2.92 -4.90 -2.42
N MET A 61 3.85 -4.60 -1.56
CA MET A 61 4.36 -3.25 -1.37
C MET A 61 5.85 -3.20 -1.66
N PRO A 62 6.31 -2.36 -2.57
CA PRO A 62 5.52 -1.49 -3.42
C PRO A 62 4.96 -2.21 -4.64
N SER A 63 3.84 -1.74 -5.11
CA SER A 63 3.33 -2.09 -6.42
C SER A 63 2.68 -0.84 -7.00
N PHE A 64 2.39 -0.85 -8.29
CA PHE A 64 1.74 0.28 -8.94
C PHE A 64 0.33 -0.10 -9.36
N VAL A 65 -0.60 0.81 -9.11
CA VAL A 65 -2.00 0.64 -9.53
C VAL A 65 -2.46 1.85 -10.31
N ARG A 66 -3.35 1.63 -11.26
CA ARG A 66 -4.09 2.71 -11.88
C ARG A 66 -5.42 2.82 -11.15
N VAL A 67 -5.73 3.99 -10.65
CA VAL A 67 -7.00 4.27 -10.01
C VAL A 67 -7.78 5.19 -10.93
N THR A 68 -8.99 4.80 -11.28
CA THR A 68 -9.88 5.61 -12.09
C THR A 68 -11.07 6.02 -11.24
N ASN A 69 -11.28 7.32 -11.13
CA ASN A 69 -12.46 7.87 -10.47
C ASN A 69 -13.63 7.73 -11.44
N LEU A 70 -14.55 6.83 -11.13
CA LEU A 70 -15.67 6.52 -12.03
C LEU A 70 -16.71 7.64 -12.08
N GLU A 71 -16.62 8.60 -11.18
CA GLU A 71 -17.56 9.71 -11.14
C GLU A 71 -17.17 10.83 -12.08
N ASN A 72 -15.90 10.96 -12.43
CA ASN A 72 -15.44 12.03 -13.32
C ASN A 72 -14.48 11.54 -14.42
N GLY A 73 -14.13 10.26 -14.45
CA GLY A 73 -13.27 9.69 -15.49
C GLY A 73 -11.78 9.95 -15.33
N ARG A 74 -11.35 10.68 -14.30
CA ARG A 74 -9.92 10.91 -14.09
C ARG A 74 -9.23 9.64 -13.64
N SER A 75 -8.00 9.45 -14.08
CA SER A 75 -7.21 8.31 -13.61
C SER A 75 -5.80 8.74 -13.27
N LEU A 76 -5.15 7.95 -12.41
CA LEU A 76 -3.84 8.28 -11.87
C LEU A 76 -3.13 6.99 -11.50
N ILE A 77 -1.82 6.95 -11.69
CA ILE A 77 -1.02 5.80 -11.25
C ILE A 77 -0.45 6.13 -9.87
N LEU A 78 -0.66 5.22 -8.93
CA LEU A 78 -0.22 5.39 -7.55
C LEU A 78 0.65 4.21 -7.14
N LYS A 79 1.58 4.49 -6.22
CA LYS A 79 2.41 3.44 -5.63
C LYS A 79 1.76 2.97 -4.32
N VAL A 80 1.48 1.70 -4.22
CA VAL A 80 0.97 1.09 -2.98
C VAL A 80 2.15 0.84 -2.06
N ASN A 81 2.12 1.43 -0.88
CA ASN A 81 3.18 1.27 0.10
C ASN A 81 2.66 1.15 1.53
N ASP A 82 1.36 0.91 1.70
CA ASP A 82 0.79 0.79 3.04
C ASP A 82 -0.40 -0.18 3.02
N ARG A 83 -0.86 -0.59 4.21
CA ARG A 83 -2.00 -1.48 4.40
C ARG A 83 -3.21 -0.71 4.88
N GLY A 84 -4.36 -1.14 4.43
CA GLY A 84 -5.66 -0.57 4.68
C GLY A 84 -6.36 -0.29 3.36
N PRO A 85 -7.55 0.26 3.37
CA PRO A 85 -8.41 0.58 4.52
C PRO A 85 -9.11 -0.67 5.07
N PHE A 86 -9.62 -0.56 6.29
CA PHE A 86 -10.29 -1.70 6.92
C PHE A 86 -11.77 -1.42 7.16
N ALA A 87 -12.26 -0.30 6.70
CA ALA A 87 -13.68 0.01 6.75
C ALA A 87 -14.42 -0.75 5.66
N ARG A 88 -15.63 -1.17 5.97
CA ARG A 88 -16.44 -1.95 5.04
C ARG A 88 -16.69 -1.18 3.75
N GLY A 89 -16.54 -1.84 2.61
CA GLY A 89 -16.81 -1.26 1.30
C GLY A 89 -15.69 -0.39 0.74
N ARG A 90 -14.70 -0.08 1.54
CA ARG A 90 -13.56 0.69 1.07
C ARG A 90 -12.45 -0.24 0.62
N ILE A 91 -11.86 0.05 -0.51
CA ILE A 91 -10.86 -0.85 -1.09
C ILE A 91 -9.49 -0.21 -1.21
N ILE A 92 -9.40 1.12 -1.12
CA ILE A 92 -8.12 1.80 -1.24
C ILE A 92 -8.19 3.12 -0.50
N ASP A 93 -7.11 3.48 0.18
CA ASP A 93 -6.93 4.83 0.74
C ASP A 93 -5.83 5.51 -0.04
N ILE A 94 -6.08 6.72 -0.48
CA ILE A 94 -5.21 7.44 -1.39
C ILE A 94 -4.60 8.62 -0.65
N SER A 95 -3.39 9.02 -1.03
CA SER A 95 -2.75 10.19 -0.44
C SER A 95 -3.56 11.45 -0.71
N ARG A 96 -3.33 12.48 0.08
CA ARG A 96 -4.03 13.76 -0.12
C ARG A 96 -3.84 14.27 -1.54
N ARG A 97 -2.61 14.27 -2.03
CA ARG A 97 -2.33 14.76 -3.39
C ARG A 97 -3.03 13.92 -4.46
N GLY A 98 -3.04 12.61 -4.28
CA GLY A 98 -3.76 11.72 -5.18
C GLY A 98 -5.25 12.03 -5.22
N ALA A 99 -5.85 12.28 -4.07
CA ALA A 99 -7.27 12.62 -3.98
C ALA A 99 -7.56 13.94 -4.68
N GLN A 100 -6.68 14.94 -4.53
CA GLN A 100 -6.81 16.20 -5.21
C GLN A 100 -6.81 16.01 -6.73
N LEU A 101 -5.85 15.27 -7.24
CA LEU A 101 -5.72 15.04 -8.68
C LEU A 101 -6.88 14.22 -9.23
N LEU A 102 -7.39 13.29 -8.47
CA LEU A 102 -8.55 12.48 -8.88
C LEU A 102 -9.88 13.20 -8.66
N GLY A 103 -9.84 14.32 -7.98
CA GLY A 103 -11.01 15.18 -7.87
C GLY A 103 -12.00 14.81 -6.79
N PHE A 104 -11.55 14.10 -5.71
CA PHE A 104 -12.47 13.77 -4.63
C PHE A 104 -11.99 14.23 -3.25
N HIS A 105 -10.97 15.10 -3.21
CA HIS A 105 -10.44 15.62 -1.95
C HIS A 105 -11.55 16.26 -1.09
N SER A 106 -12.41 17.05 -1.71
CA SER A 106 -13.47 17.75 -0.95
C SER A 106 -14.58 16.82 -0.50
N THR A 107 -14.99 15.87 -1.34
CA THR A 107 -16.06 14.95 -0.98
C THR A 107 -15.57 13.87 -0.03
N GLY A 108 -14.30 13.60 -0.02
CA GLY A 108 -13.70 12.62 0.91
C GLY A 108 -13.69 11.20 0.41
N THR A 109 -14.61 10.82 -0.45
CA THR A 109 -14.70 9.48 -1.01
C THR A 109 -15.10 9.55 -2.48
N ALA A 110 -14.83 8.48 -3.21
CA ALA A 110 -15.28 8.35 -4.58
C ALA A 110 -15.38 6.87 -4.94
N ARG A 111 -16.23 6.57 -5.89
CA ARG A 111 -16.30 5.24 -6.45
C ARG A 111 -15.21 5.12 -7.52
N VAL A 112 -14.35 4.12 -7.36
CA VAL A 112 -13.18 3.97 -8.21
C VAL A 112 -13.04 2.55 -8.74
N ARG A 113 -12.28 2.42 -9.82
CA ARG A 113 -11.75 1.13 -10.26
C ARG A 113 -10.25 1.14 -10.00
N VAL A 114 -9.74 0.09 -9.38
CA VAL A 114 -8.32 -0.08 -9.08
C VAL A 114 -7.81 -1.25 -9.91
N GLN A 115 -6.81 -1.00 -10.74
CA GLN A 115 -6.21 -2.03 -11.58
C GLN A 115 -4.71 -2.05 -11.34
N ILE A 116 -4.15 -3.23 -11.13
CA ILE A 116 -2.69 -3.31 -11.01
C ILE A 116 -2.05 -3.00 -12.36
N MET A 117 -0.94 -2.28 -12.31
CA MET A 117 -0.11 -2.03 -13.48
C MET A 117 0.87 -3.20 -13.56
N ALA A 118 0.47 -4.27 -14.24
CA ALA A 118 1.17 -5.55 -14.17
C ALA A 118 2.64 -5.44 -14.57
N ASP A 119 2.93 -4.82 -15.69
CA ASP A 119 4.31 -4.74 -16.17
C ASP A 119 5.18 -3.89 -15.26
N LYS A 120 4.68 -2.73 -14.81
CA LYS A 120 5.41 -1.88 -13.88
C LYS A 120 5.64 -2.59 -12.56
N SER A 121 4.63 -3.29 -12.07
CA SER A 121 4.71 -3.95 -10.77
C SER A 121 5.64 -5.15 -10.82
N ARG A 122 5.62 -5.93 -11.90
CA ARG A 122 6.55 -7.04 -12.09
C ARG A 122 7.98 -6.54 -12.18
N ALA A 123 8.21 -5.48 -12.91
CA ALA A 123 9.55 -4.91 -13.06
C ALA A 123 10.07 -4.40 -11.72
N LEU A 124 9.21 -3.75 -10.94
CA LEU A 124 9.59 -3.26 -9.64
C LEU A 124 9.92 -4.39 -8.69
N ALA A 125 9.08 -5.43 -8.65
CA ALA A 125 9.32 -6.59 -7.81
C ALA A 125 10.63 -7.28 -8.16
N ALA A 126 10.90 -7.44 -9.45
CA ALA A 126 12.14 -8.05 -9.89
C ALA A 126 13.37 -7.24 -9.48
N ARG A 127 13.30 -5.92 -9.61
CA ARG A 127 14.40 -5.05 -9.19
C ARG A 127 14.64 -5.14 -7.68
N MET A 128 13.58 -5.15 -6.90
CA MET A 128 13.71 -5.22 -5.45
C MET A 128 14.30 -6.55 -5.01
N ARG A 129 13.87 -7.65 -5.63
CA ARG A 129 14.43 -8.96 -5.35
C ARG A 129 15.90 -9.06 -5.74
N SER A 130 16.26 -8.50 -6.87
CA SER A 130 17.66 -8.46 -7.31
C SER A 130 18.54 -7.69 -6.36
N ARG A 131 18.07 -6.59 -5.86
CA ARG A 131 18.81 -5.82 -4.85
C ARG A 131 19.07 -6.63 -3.61
N LEU A 132 18.06 -7.35 -3.13
CA LEU A 132 18.23 -8.19 -1.95
C LEU A 132 19.24 -9.30 -2.20
N GLN A 133 19.19 -9.92 -3.36
CA GLN A 133 20.14 -10.96 -3.71
C GLN A 133 21.56 -10.45 -3.80
N LEU A 134 21.74 -9.29 -4.40
CA LEU A 134 23.07 -8.69 -4.50
C LEU A 134 23.62 -8.31 -3.13
N ALA A 135 22.78 -7.82 -2.27
CA ALA A 135 23.20 -7.50 -0.91
C ALA A 135 23.66 -8.74 -0.16
N ASP A 136 22.94 -9.86 -0.34
CA ASP A 136 23.31 -11.10 0.31
C ASP A 136 24.63 -11.63 -0.22
N VAL A 137 24.86 -11.56 -1.52
CA VAL A 137 26.04 -12.12 -2.12
C VAL A 137 27.24 -11.21 -2.02
N GLY A 138 27.01 -9.93 -2.07
CA GLY A 138 28.07 -8.96 -2.17
C GLY A 138 28.95 -8.87 -0.94
N THR A 139 28.46 -9.21 0.24
CA THR A 139 29.22 -9.10 1.45
C THR A 139 28.90 -10.26 2.34
N PRO A 140 29.73 -11.24 2.37
CA PRO A 140 29.48 -12.41 3.18
C PRO A 140 29.20 -12.09 4.63
N ILE A 141 29.86 -11.07 5.15
CA ILE A 141 29.70 -10.71 6.53
C ILE A 141 28.33 -10.20 6.80
N THR A 142 27.73 -9.52 5.88
CA THR A 142 26.42 -8.97 6.14
C THR A 142 25.33 -10.00 6.06
N VAL A 143 25.58 -11.12 5.48
CA VAL A 143 24.56 -12.12 5.36
C VAL A 143 23.96 -12.51 6.66
N GLU A 144 24.77 -12.59 7.68
CA GLU A 144 24.25 -12.95 8.95
C GLU A 144 23.29 -11.98 9.46
N ARG A 145 23.45 -10.76 9.09
CA ARG A 145 22.58 -9.78 9.66
C ARG A 145 21.31 -9.67 8.95
N LEU A 146 21.38 -10.03 7.70
CA LEU A 146 20.22 -9.85 6.98
C LEU A 146 19.10 -10.46 7.49
N PRO A 147 19.35 -11.38 8.02
CA PRO A 147 18.29 -11.99 8.49
C PRO A 147 17.43 -11.33 9.20
N LYS A 148 17.22 -11.12 9.30
CA LYS A 148 16.53 -10.73 9.91
C LYS A 148 15.58 -10.24 9.57
N PRO A 149 15.33 -10.29 9.20
CA PRO A 149 14.58 -9.61 8.97
C PRO A 149 13.46 -9.88 9.23
N LYS A 150 13.25 -10.15 9.57
CA LYS A 150 12.42 -10.27 9.90
C LYS A 150 11.66 -9.51 9.99
N VAL A 151 11.68 -9.29 10.08
CA VAL A 151 11.18 -8.41 10.18
C VAL A 151 10.05 -8.24 9.74
N THR A 152 9.82 -8.38 9.36
CA THR A 152 8.88 -8.25 8.70
C THR A 152 7.74 -8.51 9.25
N THR A 153 7.59 -8.82 9.80
CA THR A 153 6.60 -9.11 10.32
C THR A 153 5.92 -8.34 10.89
N GLU A 154 5.94 -7.91 11.17
CA GLU A 154 5.30 -7.33 11.74
C GLU A 154 4.55 -6.66 11.41
N THR A 155 4.43 -6.59 11.34
CA THR A 155 3.95 -5.87 11.10
C THR A 155 2.85 -5.47 10.84
N LEU A 156 2.49 -5.50 10.73
CA LEU A 156 1.49 -5.19 10.28
C LEU A 156 0.55 -5.00 11.05
N ALA A 157 0.46 -5.01 11.52
CA ALA A 157 -0.44 -4.83 12.12
C ALA A 157 -0.90 -3.93 12.52
N PRO A 158 -1.23 -3.50 12.63
CA PRO A 158 -1.62 -2.62 13.06
C PRO A 158 -2.51 -2.24 13.37
N PRO A 159 -2.89 -2.29 13.71
CA PRO A 159 -3.53 -1.90 13.97
C PRO A 159 -4.20 -1.29 14.13
N PRO A 160 -4.66 -1.38 14.43
CA PRO A 160 -5.47 -0.78 14.42
C PRO A 160 -5.39 0.23 14.62
N GLY A 161 -5.26 0.12 14.62
CA GLY A 161 -5.11 0.90 14.69
C GLY A 161 -4.20 1.21 14.52
N ALA A 162 -3.78 0.77 14.68
CA ALA A 162 -3.05 1.09 14.47
C ALA A 162 -2.59 1.27 13.66
N ALA A 163 -2.70 0.97 13.49
CA ALA A 163 -2.37 1.22 12.84
C ALA A 163 -2.37 1.37 12.04
N VAL A 164 -2.57 1.13 12.06
CA VAL A 164 -2.66 1.38 11.43
C VAL A 164 -2.73 1.75 10.82
N ALA A 165 -2.49 1.60 10.83
CA ALA A 165 -2.54 2.00 10.34
C ALA A 165 -2.97 2.44 9.91
N SER A 166 -2.83 2.29 9.81
CA SER A 166 -3.16 2.66 9.42
C SER A 166 -3.99 3.22 9.32
N GLY A 167 -4.17 3.10 9.82
CA GLY A 167 -5.09 3.61 10.01
C GLY A 167 -5.64 4.19 9.20
N VAL A 168 -5.27 4.15 8.90
CA VAL A 168 -5.57 4.60 7.93
C VAL A 168 -6.78 4.57 7.77
N ALA A 169 -7.06 3.96 8.17
CA ALA A 169 -8.16 3.94 7.96
C ALA A 169 -9.01 4.62 8.55
N GLU A 170 -9.00 4.82 9.05
CA GLU A 170 -9.77 5.33 9.60
C GLU A 170 -10.35 6.25 9.36
N PRO A 171 -10.12 6.72 9.02
CA PRO A 171 -10.63 7.83 8.81
C PRO A 171 -11.89 7.74 8.58
N SER A 172 -12.33 7.47 8.68
CA SER A 172 -13.49 7.50 8.37
C SER A 172 -14.36 7.42 8.81
#